data_2903fa2e891781a7ca2712544f14c3f2
#
_entry.id   2903fa2e891781a7ca2712544f14c3f2
#
_cell.length_a   1.000
_cell.length_b   1.000
_cell.length_c   1.000
_cell.angle_alpha   90.00
_cell.angle_beta   90.00
_cell.angle_gamma   90.00
#
_symmetry.space_group_name_H-M   'P 1'
#
loop_
_entity.id
_entity.type
_entity.pdbx_description
1 polymer ?
#
loop_
_entity_poly.entity_id
_entity_poly.type
_entity_poly.pdbx_seq_one_letter_code
_entity_poly.pdbx_strand_id
1 'polypeptide(L)'
;YVKGRANEEALGRLFKAKGFRVSLSAGSQGPVDLVTIRPGVKFGIQVKTTSNPKYSISKKDVNKIYEYCNNIGAVPFLAVVTKDLDELLSVSTYSINEHCVTDIVDICGNLIAFRLDTDYVCILYNLITGERMNYDCL
;
A
#
# COMPACT_ATOMS: atom_id res chain seq x y z
N TYR A 1 7.05 -15.61 -3.07
CA TYR A 1 6.85 -14.87 -4.32
C TYR A 1 5.42 -15.01 -4.87
N VAL A 2 4.93 -16.23 -4.93
CA VAL A 2 3.55 -16.50 -5.40
C VAL A 2 2.54 -15.72 -4.53
N LYS A 3 2.79 -15.63 -3.23
CA LYS A 3 1.95 -14.87 -2.30
C LYS A 3 1.96 -13.37 -2.62
N GLY A 4 3.11 -12.83 -3.02
CA GLY A 4 3.22 -11.43 -3.39
C GLY A 4 2.33 -11.09 -4.57
N ARG A 5 2.37 -11.92 -5.62
CA ARG A 5 1.55 -11.71 -6.80
C ARG A 5 0.06 -11.84 -6.49
N ALA A 6 -0.30 -12.85 -5.70
CA ALA A 6 -1.69 -13.05 -5.30
C ALA A 6 -2.24 -11.85 -4.53
N ASN A 7 -1.42 -11.24 -3.67
CA ASN A 7 -1.84 -10.07 -2.90
C ASN A 7 -1.90 -8.80 -3.75
N GLU A 8 -1.01 -8.65 -4.73
CA GLU A 8 -1.12 -7.57 -5.71
C GLU A 8 -2.44 -7.65 -6.46
N GLU A 9 -2.79 -8.85 -6.92
CA GLU A 9 -4.05 -9.09 -7.63
C GLU A 9 -5.26 -8.85 -6.73
N ALA A 10 -5.18 -9.30 -5.47
CA ALA A 10 -6.26 -9.09 -4.50
C ALA A 10 -6.48 -7.59 -4.23
N LEU A 11 -5.40 -6.83 -4.07
CA LEU A 11 -5.51 -5.39 -3.90
C LEU A 11 -6.12 -4.74 -5.14
N GLY A 12 -5.74 -5.20 -6.32
CA GLY A 12 -6.34 -4.74 -7.58
C GLY A 12 -7.84 -4.96 -7.61
N ARG A 13 -8.31 -6.12 -7.13
CA ARG A 13 -9.76 -6.40 -7.08
C ARG A 13 -10.50 -5.44 -6.16
N LEU A 14 -9.88 -5.06 -5.04
CA LEU A 14 -10.49 -4.08 -4.12
C LEU A 14 -10.63 -2.71 -4.80
N PHE A 15 -9.62 -2.29 -5.55
CA PHE A 15 -9.71 -1.04 -6.29
C PHE A 15 -10.77 -1.10 -7.39
N LYS A 16 -10.86 -2.22 -8.10
CA LYS A 16 -11.91 -2.41 -9.11
C LYS A 16 -13.30 -2.30 -8.51
N ALA A 17 -13.50 -2.84 -7.30
CA ALA A 17 -14.77 -2.74 -6.59
C ALA A 17 -15.14 -1.29 -6.27
N LYS A 18 -14.17 -0.39 -6.23
CA LYS A 18 -14.37 1.05 -6.02
C LYS A 18 -14.45 1.83 -7.34
N GLY A 19 -14.53 1.15 -8.46
CA GLY A 19 -14.68 1.79 -9.76
C GLY A 19 -13.37 2.18 -10.43
N PHE A 20 -12.24 1.73 -9.92
CA PHE A 20 -10.94 1.99 -10.55
C PHE A 20 -10.66 0.99 -11.66
N ARG A 21 -9.95 1.45 -12.68
CA ARG A 21 -9.28 0.57 -13.63
C ARG A 21 -7.92 0.25 -13.05
N VAL A 22 -7.49 -1.00 -13.19
CA VAL A 22 -6.28 -1.49 -12.55
C VAL A 22 -5.34 -2.05 -13.61
N SER A 23 -4.08 -1.63 -13.55
CA SER A 23 -3.01 -2.16 -14.37
C SER A 23 -1.95 -2.73 -13.45
N LEU A 24 -1.61 -4.00 -13.64
CA LEU A 24 -0.57 -4.69 -12.88
C LEU A 24 0.74 -4.63 -13.63
N SER A 25 1.81 -4.41 -12.90
CA SER A 25 3.15 -4.44 -13.45
C SER A 25 3.56 -5.88 -13.80
N ALA A 26 4.13 -6.07 -14.98
CA ALA A 26 4.57 -7.40 -15.40
C ALA A 26 5.91 -7.75 -14.74
N GLY A 27 5.96 -8.90 -14.07
CA GLY A 27 7.21 -9.47 -13.57
C GLY A 27 7.97 -8.64 -12.56
N SER A 28 7.31 -7.87 -11.73
CA SER A 28 7.94 -7.03 -10.69
C SER A 28 8.96 -6.03 -11.27
N GLN A 29 8.73 -5.55 -12.46
CA GLN A 29 9.59 -4.58 -13.09
C GLN A 29 9.11 -3.16 -12.79
N GLY A 30 10.01 -2.34 -12.34
CA GLY A 30 9.71 -0.97 -12.03
C GLY A 30 9.33 -0.75 -10.57
N PRO A 31 9.21 0.51 -10.18
CA PRO A 31 9.05 0.89 -8.78
C PRO A 31 7.62 0.75 -8.23
N VAL A 32 6.63 0.52 -9.09
CA VAL A 32 5.25 0.27 -8.63
C VAL A 32 4.74 -1.04 -9.20
N ASP A 33 3.86 -1.68 -8.44
CA ASP A 33 3.26 -2.97 -8.82
C ASP A 33 1.88 -2.79 -9.42
N LEU A 34 1.17 -1.73 -9.04
CA LEU A 34 -0.15 -1.41 -9.55
C LEU A 34 -0.24 0.06 -9.92
N VAL A 35 -0.99 0.34 -10.98
CA VAL A 35 -1.50 1.68 -11.25
C VAL A 35 -3.02 1.58 -11.28
N THR A 36 -3.69 2.41 -10.49
CA THR A 36 -5.16 2.41 -10.42
C THR A 36 -5.66 3.78 -10.84
N ILE A 37 -6.68 3.80 -11.70
CA ILE A 37 -7.16 5.02 -12.34
C ILE A 37 -8.67 5.06 -12.32
N ARG A 38 -9.22 6.20 -11.94
CA ARG A 38 -10.59 6.58 -12.26
C ARG A 38 -10.59 8.09 -12.54
N PRO A 39 -11.66 8.68 -13.09
CA PRO A 39 -11.64 10.10 -13.47
C PRO A 39 -11.15 11.00 -12.34
N GLY A 40 -10.09 11.78 -12.62
CA GLY A 40 -9.50 12.70 -11.66
C GLY A 40 -8.59 12.09 -10.61
N VAL A 41 -8.40 10.76 -10.60
CA VAL A 41 -7.61 10.09 -9.56
C VAL A 41 -6.73 9.01 -10.17
N LYS A 42 -5.44 9.07 -9.87
CA LYS A 42 -4.50 8.03 -10.29
C LYS A 42 -3.54 7.73 -9.14
N PHE A 43 -3.42 6.46 -8.78
CA PHE A 43 -2.48 6.00 -7.77
C PHE A 43 -1.43 5.09 -8.38
N GLY A 44 -0.18 5.26 -7.96
CA GLY A 44 0.89 4.31 -8.24
C GLY A 44 1.26 3.62 -6.93
N ILE A 45 1.15 2.30 -6.88
CA ILE A 45 1.22 1.55 -5.63
C ILE A 45 2.33 0.52 -5.67
N GLN A 46 3.27 0.62 -4.73
CA GLN A 46 4.25 -0.42 -4.46
C GLN A 46 3.68 -1.32 -3.38
N VAL A 47 3.64 -2.62 -3.63
CA VAL A 47 3.11 -3.60 -2.68
C VAL A 47 4.26 -4.35 -2.04
N LYS A 48 4.28 -4.42 -0.72
CA LYS A 48 5.27 -5.19 0.03
C LYS A 48 4.56 -6.14 0.98
N THR A 49 4.75 -7.43 0.75
CA THR A 49 4.25 -8.47 1.63
C THR A 49 5.34 -8.80 2.65
N THR A 50 5.00 -8.76 3.91
CA THR A 50 5.96 -9.01 4.98
C THR A 50 5.35 -9.90 6.07
N SER A 51 6.19 -10.74 6.68
CA SER A 51 5.83 -11.47 7.89
C SER A 51 6.37 -10.77 9.13
N ASN A 52 7.12 -9.68 8.93
CA ASN A 52 7.70 -8.92 10.02
C ASN A 52 6.73 -7.79 10.40
N PRO A 53 6.39 -7.63 11.70
CA PRO A 53 5.48 -6.56 12.12
C PRO A 53 6.05 -5.16 11.89
N LYS A 54 7.35 -5.03 11.68
CA LYS A 54 7.97 -3.75 11.33
C LYS A 54 8.48 -3.80 9.90
N TYR A 55 8.10 -2.83 9.12
CA TYR A 55 8.57 -2.69 7.75
C TYR A 55 9.23 -1.34 7.56
N SER A 56 10.35 -1.34 6.86
CA SER A 56 11.08 -0.11 6.57
C SER A 56 11.42 -0.08 5.09
N ILE A 57 11.20 1.07 4.46
CA ILE A 57 11.54 1.29 3.07
C ILE A 57 12.64 2.36 2.99
N SER A 58 13.63 2.15 2.13
CA SER A 58 14.73 3.09 2.00
C SER A 58 14.28 4.37 1.30
N LYS A 59 14.94 5.48 1.63
CA LYS A 59 14.70 6.76 0.96
C LYS A 59 14.93 6.64 -0.55
N LYS A 60 15.93 5.86 -0.95
CA LYS A 60 16.22 5.61 -2.36
C LYS A 60 15.03 4.97 -3.07
N ASP A 61 14.40 3.98 -2.45
CA ASP A 61 13.25 3.30 -3.02
C ASP A 61 12.01 4.20 -3.05
N VAL A 62 11.80 4.99 -2.00
CA VAL A 62 10.73 5.99 -1.97
C VAL A 62 10.91 7.00 -3.10
N ASN A 63 12.12 7.47 -3.32
CA ASN A 63 12.40 8.43 -4.40
C ASN A 63 12.14 7.84 -5.78
N LYS A 64 12.42 6.56 -5.98
CA LYS A 64 12.09 5.88 -7.24
C LYS A 64 10.59 5.84 -7.48
N ILE A 65 9.82 5.57 -6.44
CA ILE A 65 8.37 5.57 -6.52
C ILE A 65 7.86 6.98 -6.83
N TYR A 66 8.38 7.99 -6.16
CA TYR A 66 8.02 9.39 -6.40
C TYR A 66 8.28 9.79 -7.85
N GLU A 67 9.47 9.47 -8.35
CA GLU A 67 9.86 9.84 -9.70
C GLU A 67 8.95 9.19 -10.74
N TYR A 68 8.70 7.89 -10.57
CA TYR A 68 7.81 7.16 -11.47
C TYR A 68 6.40 7.75 -11.45
N CYS A 69 5.85 7.94 -10.26
CA CYS A 69 4.49 8.45 -10.10
C CYS A 69 4.37 9.89 -10.61
N ASN A 70 5.38 10.70 -10.41
CA ASN A 70 5.39 12.06 -10.93
C ASN A 70 5.33 12.06 -12.47
N ASN A 71 6.06 11.15 -13.10
CA ASN A 71 6.08 11.06 -14.56
C ASN A 71 4.74 10.63 -15.16
N ILE A 72 3.95 9.86 -14.43
CA ILE A 72 2.63 9.40 -14.92
C ILE A 72 1.46 10.18 -14.32
N GLY A 73 1.73 11.19 -13.50
CA GLY A 73 0.69 11.97 -12.85
C GLY A 73 -0.08 11.21 -11.78
N ALA A 74 0.58 10.30 -11.08
CA ALA A 74 -0.05 9.47 -10.04
C ALA A 74 0.39 9.91 -8.64
N VAL A 75 -0.46 9.63 -7.66
CA VAL A 75 -0.11 9.81 -6.25
C VAL A 75 0.59 8.52 -5.79
N PRO A 76 1.79 8.63 -5.18
CA PRO A 76 2.53 7.45 -4.76
C PRO A 76 2.00 6.86 -3.46
N PHE A 77 1.79 5.55 -3.46
CA PHE A 77 1.34 4.81 -2.29
C PHE A 77 2.23 3.60 -2.03
N LEU A 78 2.32 3.22 -0.76
CA LEU A 78 2.92 1.96 -0.33
C LEU A 78 1.84 1.12 0.33
N ALA A 79 1.65 -0.10 -0.16
CA ALA A 79 0.75 -1.07 0.47
C ALA A 79 1.60 -2.08 1.22
N VAL A 80 1.49 -2.09 2.54
CA VAL A 80 2.14 -3.08 3.40
C VAL A 80 1.12 -4.17 3.69
N VAL A 81 1.44 -5.39 3.29
CA VAL A 81 0.54 -6.53 3.36
C VAL A 81 1.12 -7.55 4.32
N THR A 82 0.34 -7.96 5.30
CA THR A 82 0.74 -8.97 6.27
C THR A 82 -0.41 -9.92 6.57
N LYS A 83 -0.06 -11.15 6.93
CA LYS A 83 -1.05 -12.19 7.18
C LYS A 83 -1.65 -12.11 8.58
N ASP A 84 -0.87 -11.67 9.55
CA ASP A 84 -1.25 -11.75 10.95
C ASP A 84 -1.81 -10.42 11.45
N LEU A 85 -3.13 -10.37 11.60
CA LEU A 85 -3.82 -9.19 12.10
C LEU A 85 -3.46 -8.91 13.56
N ASP A 86 -3.29 -9.96 14.37
CA ASP A 86 -2.93 -9.79 15.78
C ASP A 86 -1.52 -9.22 15.91
N GLU A 87 -0.58 -9.69 15.10
CA GLU A 87 0.75 -9.11 14.98
C GLU A 87 0.66 -7.64 14.56
N LEU A 88 -0.17 -7.35 13.57
CA LEU A 88 -0.36 -5.99 13.08
C LEU A 88 -0.89 -5.08 14.19
N LEU A 89 -1.84 -5.56 14.99
CA LEU A 89 -2.40 -4.80 16.10
C LEU A 89 -1.39 -4.58 17.22
N SER A 90 -0.40 -5.45 17.37
CA SER A 90 0.62 -5.30 18.40
C SER A 90 1.73 -4.32 18.02
N VAL A 91 1.77 -3.89 16.76
CA VAL A 91 2.82 -3.01 16.25
C VAL A 91 2.40 -1.56 16.39
N SER A 92 3.21 -0.78 17.07
CA SER A 92 2.96 0.65 17.22
C SER A 92 3.56 1.51 16.10
N THR A 93 4.51 0.94 15.31
CA THR A 93 5.28 1.76 14.38
C THR A 93 5.66 0.99 13.12
N TYR A 94 5.35 1.59 11.97
CA TYR A 94 5.97 1.24 10.70
C TYR A 94 6.86 2.39 10.27
N SER A 95 8.13 2.11 10.04
CA SER A 95 9.09 3.13 9.64
C SER A 95 9.25 3.11 8.12
N ILE A 96 9.03 4.26 7.50
CA ILE A 96 9.28 4.47 6.08
C ILE A 96 10.34 5.54 5.99
N ASN A 97 11.55 5.21 6.42
CA ASN A 97 12.64 6.16 6.55
C ASN A 97 12.17 7.48 7.15
N GLU A 98 12.17 8.58 6.39
CA GLU A 98 11.73 9.88 6.88
C GLU A 98 10.21 10.00 6.92
N HIS A 99 9.48 9.02 6.45
CA HIS A 99 8.03 8.95 6.55
C HIS A 99 7.68 7.97 7.65
N CYS A 100 7.61 8.46 8.87
CA CYS A 100 7.29 7.62 10.02
C CYS A 100 5.79 7.59 10.23
N VAL A 101 5.23 6.40 10.21
CA VAL A 101 3.83 6.18 10.58
C VAL A 101 3.84 5.34 11.83
N THR A 102 3.33 5.87 12.92
CA THR A 102 3.54 5.28 14.23
C THR A 102 2.44 4.35 14.69
N ASP A 103 1.25 4.48 14.15
CA ASP A 103 0.13 3.69 14.60
C ASP A 103 -0.62 3.06 13.45
N ILE A 104 -1.16 1.88 13.69
CA ILE A 104 -2.02 1.19 12.73
C ILE A 104 -3.49 1.51 12.96
N VAL A 105 -3.79 2.30 13.98
CA VAL A 105 -5.12 2.81 14.26
C VAL A 105 -5.10 4.33 14.11
N ASP A 106 -6.24 4.91 13.79
CA ASP A 106 -6.34 6.37 13.69
C ASP A 106 -6.40 7.00 15.08
N ILE A 107 -6.48 8.34 15.13
CA ILE A 107 -6.51 9.09 16.40
C ILE A 107 -7.73 8.77 17.25
N CYS A 108 -8.76 8.19 16.68
CA CYS A 108 -9.96 7.76 17.41
C CYS A 108 -9.87 6.30 17.83
N GLY A 109 -8.77 5.62 17.54
CA GLY A 109 -8.57 4.22 17.86
C GLY A 109 -9.10 3.25 16.82
N ASN A 110 -9.54 3.73 15.67
CA ASN A 110 -10.06 2.86 14.61
C ASN A 110 -8.93 2.26 13.79
N LEU A 111 -9.03 0.97 13.54
CA LEU A 111 -8.05 0.26 12.71
C LEU A 111 -8.18 0.69 11.26
N ILE A 112 -7.06 1.08 10.64
CA ILE A 112 -7.01 1.51 9.23
C ILE A 112 -6.31 0.45 8.37
N ALA A 113 -6.42 -0.80 8.75
CA ALA A 113 -6.02 -1.92 7.92
C ALA A 113 -7.29 -2.52 7.32
N PHE A 114 -7.22 -2.96 6.08
CA PHE A 114 -8.36 -3.61 5.46
C PHE A 114 -7.97 -4.99 4.96
N ARG A 115 -8.96 -5.87 4.94
CA ARG A 115 -8.76 -7.27 4.61
C ARG A 115 -8.81 -7.47 3.10
N LEU A 116 -7.81 -8.18 2.59
CA LEU A 116 -7.84 -8.65 1.20
C LEU A 116 -8.71 -9.90 1.12
N ASP A 117 -9.10 -10.29 -0.09
CA ASP A 117 -9.85 -11.55 -0.30
C ASP A 117 -8.93 -12.78 -0.28
N THR A 118 -7.75 -12.60 0.28
CA THR A 118 -6.82 -13.64 0.69
C THR A 118 -6.81 -13.66 2.22
N ASP A 119 -5.88 -14.39 2.83
CA ASP A 119 -5.73 -14.39 4.30
C ASP A 119 -4.95 -13.19 4.82
N TYR A 120 -4.68 -12.20 3.96
CA TYR A 120 -3.82 -11.08 4.29
C TYR A 120 -4.63 -9.81 4.55
N VAL A 121 -4.03 -8.90 5.31
CA VAL A 121 -4.54 -7.56 5.53
C VAL A 121 -3.57 -6.55 4.94
N CYS A 122 -4.07 -5.37 4.59
CA CYS A 122 -3.29 -4.34 3.92
C CYS A 122 -3.42 -3.02 4.67
N ILE A 123 -2.28 -2.34 4.82
CA ILE A 123 -2.25 -0.94 5.23
C ILE A 123 -1.72 -0.16 4.04
N LEU A 124 -2.47 0.83 3.60
CA LEU A 124 -2.16 1.63 2.43
C LEU A 124 -1.69 3.02 2.89
N TYR A 125 -0.43 3.33 2.62
CA TYR A 125 0.17 4.60 3.01
C TYR A 125 0.33 5.53 1.82
N ASN A 126 -0.15 6.76 1.98
CA ASN A 126 0.18 7.84 1.05
C ASN A 126 1.62 8.27 1.32
N LEU A 127 2.52 8.09 0.35
CA LEU A 127 3.94 8.38 0.56
C LEU A 127 4.27 9.88 0.57
N ILE A 128 3.35 10.73 0.14
CA ILE A 128 3.55 12.18 0.22
C ILE A 128 3.24 12.67 1.64
N THR A 129 2.12 12.23 2.21
CA THR A 129 1.65 12.73 3.50
C THR A 129 2.04 11.84 4.67
N GLY A 130 2.37 10.58 4.40
CA GLY A 130 2.59 9.56 5.44
C GLY A 130 1.31 9.03 6.05
N GLU A 131 0.15 9.50 5.59
CA GLU A 131 -1.13 9.08 6.13
C GLU A 131 -1.56 7.72 5.60
N ARG A 132 -2.25 6.99 6.46
CA ARG A 132 -2.88 5.72 6.10
C ARG A 132 -4.22 6.02 5.43
N MET A 133 -4.50 5.28 4.36
CA MET A 133 -5.74 5.46 3.63
C MET A 133 -6.77 4.45 4.11
N ASN A 134 -7.93 4.94 4.52
CA ASN A 134 -9.06 4.09 4.82
C ASN A 134 -9.68 3.62 3.50
N TYR A 135 -10.00 2.34 3.42
CA TYR A 135 -10.60 1.77 2.21
C TYR A 135 -11.89 2.49 1.80
N ASP A 136 -12.69 2.90 2.78
CA ASP A 136 -13.96 3.59 2.50
C ASP A 136 -13.75 4.97 1.87
N CYS A 137 -12.54 5.50 1.96
CA CYS A 137 -12.20 6.80 1.37
C CYS A 137 -11.66 6.70 -0.06
N LEU A 138 -11.54 5.50 -0.58
CA LEU A 138 -11.05 5.29 -1.95
C LEU A 138 -12.10 5.61 -3.02
#